data_010a3f4764303a52847ab9d30394aaca
#
_entry.id   010a3f4764303a52847ab9d30394aaca
#
_cell.length_a   1.000
_cell.length_b   1.000
_cell.length_c   1.000
_cell.angle_alpha   90.00
_cell.angle_beta   90.00
_cell.angle_gamma   90.00
#
_symmetry.space_group_name_H-M   'P 1'
#
loop_
_entity.id
_entity.type
_entity.pdbx_description
1 polymer ?
#
loop_
_entity_poly.entity_id
_entity_poly.type
_entity_poly.pdbx_seq_one_letter_code
_entity_poly.pdbx_strand_id
1 'polypeptide(L)'
;RGALAVTRERASAVDGKRRRSAQTIGAVANPLAVPTYDAPEGRDKNEPIRVKIGDEWYDCRGWAKAHPGGERWLYFFDGRDATDVFYALHSYGPNGSDLAVQRLKKLPRCDPPADTSRLPDEKSYAVSMAFGELRDKLAEDGFFKRQPLKEAWALFQVVALYVSGTALAYSHPVWATILLGLGMEQAGWLGHDYVHGRGPWCSLMRYMPTILNGHSVEWWMQKHSMHHSFTNEEHLDNDVMMEPFF
;
A
#
# COMPACT_ATOMS: atom_id res chain seq x y z
N ARG A 1 -22.55 -31.39 -31.89
CA ARG A 1 -21.93 -31.98 -30.67
C ARG A 1 -20.47 -31.51 -30.48
N GLY A 2 -19.82 -30.90 -31.48
CA GLY A 2 -18.40 -30.44 -31.36
C GLY A 2 -18.22 -29.06 -30.69
N ALA A 3 -19.15 -28.14 -30.83
CA ALA A 3 -19.01 -26.78 -30.30
C ALA A 3 -19.16 -26.68 -28.76
N LEU A 4 -19.94 -27.59 -28.15
CA LEU A 4 -20.14 -27.63 -26.70
C LEU A 4 -18.96 -28.26 -25.92
N ALA A 5 -18.18 -29.11 -26.58
CA ALA A 5 -16.99 -29.72 -25.98
C ALA A 5 -15.82 -28.75 -25.90
N VAL A 6 -15.60 -27.92 -26.94
CA VAL A 6 -14.52 -26.92 -26.98
C VAL A 6 -14.75 -25.79 -25.96
N THR A 7 -16.00 -25.39 -25.74
CA THR A 7 -16.34 -24.38 -24.72
C THR A 7 -16.17 -24.89 -23.29
N ARG A 8 -16.42 -26.19 -23.05
CA ARG A 8 -16.18 -26.80 -21.73
C ARG A 8 -14.70 -26.97 -21.40
N GLU A 9 -13.87 -27.33 -22.37
CA GLU A 9 -12.42 -27.45 -22.17
C GLU A 9 -11.77 -26.06 -21.93
N ARG A 10 -12.20 -25.02 -22.66
CA ARG A 10 -11.70 -23.66 -22.42
C ARG A 10 -12.14 -23.10 -21.08
N ALA A 11 -13.36 -23.34 -20.64
CA ALA A 11 -13.83 -22.91 -19.31
C ALA A 11 -13.09 -23.65 -18.18
N SER A 12 -12.81 -24.97 -18.35
CA SER A 12 -12.05 -25.75 -17.37
C SER A 12 -10.55 -25.33 -17.31
N ALA A 13 -9.96 -24.95 -18.45
CA ALA A 13 -8.58 -24.48 -18.49
C ALA A 13 -8.42 -23.06 -17.86
N VAL A 14 -9.41 -22.19 -18.01
CA VAL A 14 -9.43 -20.87 -17.37
C VAL A 14 -9.64 -21.02 -15.87
N ASP A 15 -10.56 -21.89 -15.43
CA ASP A 15 -10.80 -22.16 -14.01
C ASP A 15 -9.61 -22.87 -13.34
N GLY A 16 -8.94 -23.79 -14.04
CA GLY A 16 -7.71 -24.43 -13.57
C GLY A 16 -6.52 -23.47 -13.45
N LYS A 17 -6.38 -22.46 -14.33
CA LYS A 17 -5.36 -21.42 -14.21
C LYS A 17 -5.69 -20.42 -13.09
N ARG A 18 -6.96 -20.04 -12.92
CA ARG A 18 -7.40 -19.22 -11.79
C ARG A 18 -7.15 -19.92 -10.45
N ARG A 19 -7.47 -21.21 -10.34
CA ARG A 19 -7.21 -21.98 -9.11
C ARG A 19 -5.72 -22.16 -8.81
N ARG A 20 -4.84 -22.28 -9.82
CA ARG A 20 -3.40 -22.38 -9.60
C ARG A 20 -2.75 -21.05 -9.21
N SER A 21 -3.24 -19.92 -9.72
CA SER A 21 -2.77 -18.60 -9.27
C SER A 21 -3.28 -18.23 -7.88
N ALA A 22 -4.50 -18.66 -7.52
CA ALA A 22 -5.05 -18.48 -6.18
C ALA A 22 -4.39 -19.39 -5.12
N GLN A 23 -3.86 -20.53 -5.50
CA GLN A 23 -3.15 -21.42 -4.56
C GLN A 23 -1.74 -20.95 -4.19
N THR A 24 -1.16 -20.00 -4.94
CA THR A 24 0.16 -19.44 -4.63
C THR A 24 0.05 -18.19 -3.72
N ILE A 25 -1.13 -17.61 -3.62
CA ILE A 25 -1.47 -16.56 -2.65
C ILE A 25 -2.25 -17.28 -1.56
N GLY A 26 -1.61 -17.62 -0.45
CA GLY A 26 -2.24 -18.34 0.66
C GLY A 26 -3.61 -17.76 0.94
N ALA A 27 -4.66 -18.59 0.91
CA ALA A 27 -6.02 -18.17 1.18
C ALA A 27 -6.02 -17.42 2.52
N VAL A 28 -6.34 -16.13 2.50
CA VAL A 28 -6.45 -15.32 3.70
C VAL A 28 -7.68 -15.83 4.46
N ALA A 29 -7.44 -16.74 5.41
CA ALA A 29 -8.50 -17.33 6.24
C ALA A 29 -9.10 -16.31 7.23
N ASN A 30 -8.49 -15.13 7.34
CA ASN A 30 -8.92 -14.05 8.22
C ASN A 30 -8.84 -12.72 7.46
N PRO A 31 -9.95 -12.04 7.20
CA PRO A 31 -9.97 -10.75 6.50
C PRO A 31 -9.23 -9.64 7.27
N LEU A 32 -8.96 -9.84 8.56
CA LEU A 32 -8.16 -8.94 9.39
C LEU A 32 -6.67 -9.31 9.40
N ALA A 33 -6.29 -10.46 8.83
CA ALA A 33 -4.89 -10.85 8.75
C ALA A 33 -4.22 -10.14 7.58
N VAL A 34 -3.12 -9.45 7.84
CA VAL A 34 -2.26 -8.93 6.78
C VAL A 34 -1.65 -10.12 6.04
N PRO A 35 -1.77 -10.21 4.71
CA PRO A 35 -1.17 -11.28 3.96
C PRO A 35 0.33 -11.39 4.25
N THR A 36 0.80 -12.57 4.64
CA THR A 36 2.23 -12.83 4.83
C THR A 36 2.81 -13.35 3.53
N TYR A 37 3.60 -12.53 2.87
CA TYR A 37 4.38 -12.92 1.69
C TYR A 37 5.81 -13.23 2.15
N ASP A 38 5.96 -14.38 2.79
CA ASP A 38 7.29 -14.87 3.15
C ASP A 38 8.04 -15.36 1.90
N ALA A 39 9.36 -15.46 2.01
CA ALA A 39 10.14 -16.10 0.95
C ALA A 39 9.55 -17.47 0.64
N PRO A 40 9.34 -17.83 -0.63
CA PRO A 40 8.82 -19.14 -0.99
C PRO A 40 9.68 -20.25 -0.37
N GLU A 41 9.04 -21.23 0.28
CA GLU A 41 9.74 -22.38 0.83
C GLU A 41 10.56 -23.08 -0.27
N GLY A 42 11.82 -23.36 0.03
CA GLY A 42 12.72 -24.02 -0.92
C GLY A 42 13.35 -23.12 -1.99
N ARG A 43 13.12 -21.79 -1.96
CA ARG A 43 13.79 -20.87 -2.87
C ARG A 43 15.31 -20.93 -2.70
N ASP A 44 16.04 -21.06 -3.82
CA ASP A 44 17.50 -20.92 -3.81
C ASP A 44 17.89 -19.50 -3.35
N LYS A 45 18.68 -19.40 -2.30
CA LYS A 45 19.18 -18.13 -1.77
C LYS A 45 20.09 -17.38 -2.76
N ASN A 46 20.61 -18.08 -3.76
CA ASN A 46 21.44 -17.49 -4.82
C ASN A 46 20.60 -16.97 -5.99
N GLU A 47 19.33 -17.34 -6.07
CA GLU A 47 18.44 -16.84 -7.10
C GLU A 47 18.14 -15.34 -6.90
N PRO A 48 18.32 -14.49 -7.95
CA PRO A 48 18.03 -13.06 -7.84
C PRO A 48 16.54 -12.81 -7.60
N ILE A 49 16.25 -11.79 -6.77
CA ILE A 49 14.89 -11.23 -6.62
C ILE A 49 14.77 -10.13 -7.67
N ARG A 50 14.10 -10.43 -8.78
CA ARG A 50 14.01 -9.57 -9.96
C ARG A 50 12.80 -8.64 -9.85
N VAL A 51 13.04 -7.37 -9.62
CA VAL A 51 11.96 -6.36 -9.55
C VAL A 51 12.17 -5.36 -10.69
N LYS A 52 11.14 -5.14 -11.50
CA LYS A 52 11.16 -4.11 -12.55
C LYS A 52 10.72 -2.77 -11.94
N ILE A 53 11.49 -1.70 -12.20
CA ILE A 53 11.15 -0.31 -11.84
C ILE A 53 11.55 0.59 -13.02
N GLY A 54 10.58 1.24 -13.63
CA GLY A 54 10.75 1.90 -14.92
C GLY A 54 11.08 0.88 -16.00
N ASP A 55 12.08 1.16 -16.80
CA ASP A 55 12.51 0.27 -17.89
C ASP A 55 13.58 -0.74 -17.48
N GLU A 56 13.98 -0.76 -16.20
CA GLU A 56 15.13 -1.52 -15.72
C GLU A 56 14.73 -2.62 -14.73
N TRP A 57 15.47 -3.72 -14.78
CA TRP A 57 15.35 -4.82 -13.83
C TRP A 57 16.48 -4.77 -12.80
N TYR A 58 16.11 -4.95 -11.53
CA TYR A 58 17.04 -4.89 -10.40
C TYR A 58 17.04 -6.21 -9.63
N ASP A 59 18.24 -6.67 -9.27
CA ASP A 59 18.38 -7.75 -8.29
C ASP A 59 18.34 -7.19 -6.87
N CYS A 60 17.21 -7.38 -6.22
CA CYS A 60 16.95 -6.90 -4.85
C CYS A 60 17.41 -7.87 -3.76
N ARG A 61 17.96 -9.06 -4.10
CA ARG A 61 18.35 -10.10 -3.15
C ARG A 61 19.27 -9.58 -2.05
N GLY A 62 20.32 -8.84 -2.40
CA GLY A 62 21.26 -8.29 -1.42
C GLY A 62 20.70 -7.19 -0.52
N TRP A 63 19.53 -6.64 -0.89
CA TRP A 63 18.85 -5.57 -0.16
C TRP A 63 17.63 -6.07 0.64
N ALA A 64 17.09 -7.26 0.34
CA ALA A 64 15.81 -7.72 0.85
C ALA A 64 15.69 -7.63 2.38
N LYS A 65 16.66 -8.18 3.10
CA LYS A 65 16.67 -8.15 4.58
C LYS A 65 16.82 -6.76 5.20
N ALA A 66 17.42 -5.82 4.47
CA ALA A 66 17.63 -4.44 4.91
C ALA A 66 16.54 -3.48 4.44
N HIS A 67 15.54 -3.98 3.69
CA HIS A 67 14.45 -3.16 3.18
C HIS A 67 13.56 -2.66 4.34
N PRO A 68 13.42 -1.34 4.57
CA PRO A 68 12.66 -0.82 5.72
C PRO A 68 11.18 -1.20 5.73
N GLY A 69 10.58 -1.44 4.55
CA GLY A 69 9.20 -1.92 4.41
C GLY A 69 9.03 -3.42 4.66
N GLY A 70 10.13 -4.14 4.89
CA GLY A 70 10.16 -5.61 5.02
C GLY A 70 10.50 -6.31 3.71
N GLU A 71 11.18 -7.46 3.82
CA GLU A 71 11.64 -8.25 2.67
C GLU A 71 10.49 -8.87 1.86
N ARG A 72 9.35 -9.12 2.50
CA ARG A 72 8.15 -9.70 1.88
C ARG A 72 7.69 -8.94 0.63
N TRP A 73 7.80 -7.64 0.61
CA TRP A 73 7.43 -6.82 -0.54
C TRP A 73 8.28 -7.11 -1.76
N LEU A 74 9.57 -7.34 -1.57
CA LEU A 74 10.49 -7.67 -2.65
C LEU A 74 10.21 -9.07 -3.20
N TYR A 75 9.89 -10.04 -2.34
CA TYR A 75 9.46 -11.37 -2.78
C TYR A 75 8.11 -11.34 -3.51
N PHE A 76 7.18 -10.51 -3.05
CA PHE A 76 5.90 -10.35 -3.73
C PHE A 76 6.06 -9.80 -5.16
N PHE A 77 6.96 -8.84 -5.34
CA PHE A 77 7.24 -8.23 -6.63
C PHE A 77 8.30 -8.98 -7.45
N ASP A 78 8.76 -10.14 -7.01
CA ASP A 78 9.71 -10.94 -7.79
C ASP A 78 9.10 -11.36 -9.14
N GLY A 79 9.75 -10.99 -10.23
CA GLY A 79 9.28 -11.18 -11.59
C GLY A 79 8.15 -10.24 -12.03
N ARG A 80 7.89 -9.16 -11.29
CA ARG A 80 6.80 -8.20 -11.58
C ARG A 80 7.31 -6.77 -11.79
N ASP A 81 6.45 -5.95 -12.34
CA ASP A 81 6.64 -4.49 -12.40
C ASP A 81 6.14 -3.85 -11.10
N ALA A 82 7.02 -3.18 -10.39
CA ALA A 82 6.73 -2.45 -9.16
C ALA A 82 6.84 -0.93 -9.34
N THR A 83 6.85 -0.42 -10.57
CA THR A 83 7.10 1.00 -10.86
C THR A 83 6.15 1.90 -10.09
N ASP A 84 4.85 1.70 -10.23
CA ASP A 84 3.84 2.57 -9.61
C ASP A 84 3.89 2.48 -8.09
N VAL A 85 3.96 1.26 -7.55
CA VAL A 85 4.04 1.03 -6.10
C VAL A 85 5.33 1.59 -5.52
N PHE A 86 6.45 1.46 -6.23
CA PHE A 86 7.72 2.05 -5.80
C PHE A 86 7.60 3.56 -5.65
N TYR A 87 7.10 4.26 -6.66
CA TYR A 87 6.96 5.70 -6.61
C TYR A 87 5.84 6.18 -5.68
N ALA A 88 4.76 5.42 -5.50
CA ALA A 88 3.71 5.73 -4.54
C ALA A 88 4.21 5.69 -3.09
N LEU A 89 5.01 4.68 -2.73
CA LEU A 89 5.46 4.47 -1.36
C LEU A 89 6.80 5.14 -1.02
N HIS A 90 7.60 5.52 -2.01
CA HIS A 90 8.97 6.04 -1.79
C HIS A 90 9.20 7.43 -2.36
N SER A 91 8.24 7.99 -3.06
CA SER A 91 8.41 9.31 -3.67
C SER A 91 8.32 10.43 -2.65
N TYR A 92 9.08 11.47 -2.89
CA TYR A 92 9.00 12.77 -2.25
C TYR A 92 8.95 12.77 -0.73
N GLY A 93 10.06 12.42 -0.11
CA GLY A 93 10.26 12.71 1.31
C GLY A 93 10.10 14.21 1.60
N PRO A 94 9.78 14.61 2.84
CA PRO A 94 9.48 16.01 3.21
C PRO A 94 10.56 17.02 2.84
N ASN A 95 11.75 16.55 2.48
CA ASN A 95 12.89 17.38 2.05
C ASN A 95 13.35 17.05 0.61
N GLY A 96 12.52 16.40 -0.20
CA GLY A 96 12.93 15.96 -1.55
C GLY A 96 14.09 14.96 -1.53
N SER A 97 14.34 14.29 -0.40
CA SER A 97 15.40 13.30 -0.30
C SER A 97 14.92 11.99 -0.90
N ASP A 98 15.24 11.77 -2.16
CA ASP A 98 15.03 10.53 -2.90
C ASP A 98 15.94 9.40 -2.42
N LEU A 99 15.97 9.13 -1.11
CA LEU A 99 16.85 8.08 -0.56
C LEU A 99 16.56 6.72 -1.20
N ALA A 100 15.30 6.41 -1.47
CA ALA A 100 14.94 5.16 -2.14
C ALA A 100 15.43 5.15 -3.59
N VAL A 101 15.27 6.24 -4.34
CA VAL A 101 15.78 6.38 -5.71
C VAL A 101 17.31 6.31 -5.74
N GLN A 102 17.99 6.97 -4.80
CA GLN A 102 19.44 6.86 -4.67
C GLN A 102 19.88 5.44 -4.33
N ARG A 103 19.13 4.73 -3.50
CA ARG A 103 19.38 3.32 -3.20
C ARG A 103 19.15 2.44 -4.43
N LEU A 104 18.04 2.66 -5.14
CA LEU A 104 17.73 1.94 -6.38
C LEU A 104 18.87 2.03 -7.40
N LYS A 105 19.44 3.22 -7.60
CA LYS A 105 20.59 3.42 -8.50
C LYS A 105 21.84 2.60 -8.11
N LYS A 106 21.94 2.14 -6.87
CA LYS A 106 23.06 1.34 -6.35
C LYS A 106 22.76 -0.17 -6.37
N LEU A 107 21.53 -0.59 -6.66
CA LEU A 107 21.22 -2.00 -6.76
C LEU A 107 21.78 -2.59 -8.05
N PRO A 108 22.25 -3.86 -8.03
CA PRO A 108 22.67 -4.55 -9.24
C PRO A 108 21.52 -4.65 -10.23
N ARG A 109 21.81 -4.45 -11.51
CA ARG A 109 20.89 -4.74 -12.58
C ARG A 109 20.95 -6.22 -12.93
N CYS A 110 19.86 -6.76 -13.44
CA CYS A 110 19.76 -8.13 -13.86
C CYS A 110 18.89 -8.26 -15.12
N ASP A 111 18.97 -9.41 -15.75
CA ASP A 111 18.10 -9.73 -16.88
C ASP A 111 16.66 -9.98 -16.41
N PRO A 112 15.66 -9.73 -17.26
CA PRO A 112 14.27 -10.06 -16.98
C PRO A 112 14.11 -11.56 -16.69
N PRO A 113 13.04 -11.94 -15.92
CA PRO A 113 12.72 -13.36 -15.76
C PRO A 113 12.31 -13.99 -17.10
N ALA A 114 12.44 -15.30 -17.22
CA ALA A 114 11.99 -16.04 -18.41
C ALA A 114 10.45 -15.95 -18.60
N ASP A 115 9.70 -15.88 -17.50
CA ASP A 115 8.24 -15.70 -17.52
C ASP A 115 7.89 -14.22 -17.29
N THR A 116 7.40 -13.58 -18.33
CA THR A 116 6.94 -12.17 -18.33
C THR A 116 5.42 -12.06 -18.31
N SER A 117 4.68 -13.13 -18.09
CA SER A 117 3.21 -13.14 -18.07
C SER A 117 2.57 -12.30 -16.98
N ARG A 118 3.36 -11.89 -15.98
CA ARG A 118 2.93 -11.04 -14.86
C ARG A 118 3.18 -9.54 -15.10
N LEU A 119 3.75 -9.18 -16.22
CA LEU A 119 3.95 -7.77 -16.56
C LEU A 119 2.63 -7.14 -17.05
N PRO A 120 2.44 -5.84 -16.80
CA PRO A 120 1.29 -5.11 -17.31
C PRO A 120 1.25 -5.16 -18.84
N ASP A 121 0.05 -5.17 -19.40
CA ASP A 121 -0.14 -5.02 -20.84
C ASP A 121 0.22 -3.59 -21.31
N GLU A 122 0.30 -3.40 -22.62
CA GLU A 122 0.70 -2.12 -23.23
C GLU A 122 -0.20 -0.95 -22.79
N LYS A 123 -1.50 -1.19 -22.64
CA LYS A 123 -2.46 -0.18 -22.19
C LYS A 123 -2.22 0.20 -20.74
N SER A 124 -2.06 -0.77 -19.87
CA SER A 124 -1.77 -0.53 -18.45
C SER A 124 -0.44 0.20 -18.28
N TYR A 125 0.58 -0.17 -19.05
CA TYR A 125 1.86 0.51 -19.05
C TYR A 125 1.74 1.98 -19.50
N ALA A 126 0.98 2.27 -20.56
CA ALA A 126 0.75 3.65 -21.01
C ALA A 126 0.04 4.50 -19.94
N VAL A 127 -0.94 3.93 -19.23
CA VAL A 127 -1.63 4.61 -18.10
C VAL A 127 -0.65 4.90 -16.97
N SER A 128 0.19 3.95 -16.60
CA SER A 128 1.22 4.10 -15.56
C SER A 128 2.20 5.23 -15.90
N MET A 129 2.66 5.29 -17.14
CA MET A 129 3.56 6.37 -17.60
C MET A 129 2.89 7.74 -17.55
N ALA A 130 1.66 7.87 -18.03
CA ALA A 130 0.90 9.13 -17.98
C ALA A 130 0.64 9.59 -16.54
N PHE A 131 0.38 8.65 -15.63
CA PHE A 131 0.24 8.95 -14.20
C PHE A 131 1.55 9.43 -13.58
N GLY A 132 2.68 8.83 -13.97
CA GLY A 132 4.02 9.27 -13.57
C GLY A 132 4.29 10.73 -13.98
N GLU A 133 4.01 11.08 -15.23
CA GLU A 133 4.16 12.45 -15.74
C GLU A 133 3.27 13.46 -14.97
N LEU A 134 2.01 13.09 -14.71
CA LEU A 134 1.11 13.93 -13.91
C LEU A 134 1.65 14.14 -12.50
N ARG A 135 2.12 13.09 -11.84
CA ARG A 135 2.72 13.15 -10.50
C ARG A 135 3.90 14.11 -10.46
N ASP A 136 4.80 13.99 -11.43
CA ASP A 136 6.01 14.81 -11.50
C ASP A 136 5.65 16.30 -11.71
N LYS A 137 4.67 16.58 -12.56
CA LYS A 137 4.12 17.92 -12.75
C LYS A 137 3.50 18.48 -11.45
N LEU A 138 2.71 17.70 -10.73
CA LEU A 138 2.14 18.13 -9.44
C LEU A 138 3.23 18.39 -8.40
N ALA A 139 4.34 17.64 -8.42
CA ALA A 139 5.48 17.91 -7.56
C ALA A 139 6.18 19.23 -7.90
N GLU A 140 6.41 19.52 -9.18
CA GLU A 140 6.97 20.78 -9.66
C GLU A 140 6.07 21.97 -9.30
N ASP A 141 4.76 21.85 -9.46
CA ASP A 141 3.76 22.85 -9.09
C ASP A 141 3.64 23.03 -7.55
N GLY A 142 4.29 22.18 -6.77
CA GLY A 142 4.40 22.30 -5.32
C GLY A 142 3.20 21.74 -4.54
N PHE A 143 2.37 20.89 -5.15
CA PHE A 143 1.22 20.27 -4.47
C PHE A 143 1.63 19.41 -3.28
N PHE A 144 2.83 18.83 -3.29
CA PHE A 144 3.35 18.02 -2.18
C PHE A 144 4.10 18.80 -1.10
N LYS A 145 4.12 20.14 -1.19
CA LYS A 145 4.72 20.98 -0.14
C LYS A 145 3.84 21.00 1.10
N ARG A 146 4.46 20.79 2.26
CA ARG A 146 3.77 20.86 3.54
C ARG A 146 3.13 22.22 3.77
N GLN A 147 1.96 22.22 4.41
CA GLN A 147 1.21 23.43 4.77
C GLN A 147 1.01 23.49 6.30
N PRO A 148 2.04 23.88 7.07
CA PRO A 148 2.05 23.74 8.53
C PRO A 148 0.85 24.39 9.25
N LEU A 149 0.34 25.52 8.72
CA LEU A 149 -0.83 26.19 9.31
C LEU A 149 -2.12 25.37 9.11
N LYS A 150 -2.29 24.71 7.95
CA LYS A 150 -3.44 23.82 7.74
C LYS A 150 -3.35 22.57 8.60
N GLU A 151 -2.14 22.01 8.72
CA GLU A 151 -1.88 20.85 9.58
C GLU A 151 -2.18 21.20 11.06
N ALA A 152 -1.71 22.34 11.54
CA ALA A 152 -1.99 22.81 12.89
C ALA A 152 -3.48 23.05 13.14
N TRP A 153 -4.19 23.58 12.15
CA TRP A 153 -5.64 23.78 12.24
C TRP A 153 -6.40 22.44 12.31
N ALA A 154 -6.05 21.48 11.47
CA ALA A 154 -6.67 20.14 11.50
C ALA A 154 -6.46 19.46 12.86
N LEU A 155 -5.22 19.53 13.39
CA LEU A 155 -4.90 19.00 14.72
C LEU A 155 -5.70 19.71 15.81
N PHE A 156 -5.81 21.04 15.76
CA PHE A 156 -6.61 21.83 16.72
C PHE A 156 -8.07 21.38 16.71
N GLN A 157 -8.67 21.16 15.53
CA GLN A 157 -10.07 20.69 15.43
C GLN A 157 -10.26 19.34 16.14
N VAL A 158 -9.36 18.37 15.90
CA VAL A 158 -9.41 17.07 16.56
C VAL A 158 -9.34 17.23 18.09
N VAL A 159 -8.35 17.96 18.58
CA VAL A 159 -8.17 18.18 20.02
C VAL A 159 -9.38 18.90 20.63
N ALA A 160 -9.91 19.92 19.99
CA ALA A 160 -11.07 20.67 20.45
C ALA A 160 -12.32 19.77 20.56
N LEU A 161 -12.56 18.89 19.58
CA LEU A 161 -13.68 17.94 19.62
C LEU A 161 -13.55 16.95 20.77
N TYR A 162 -12.36 16.38 20.98
CA TYR A 162 -12.12 15.46 22.11
C TYR A 162 -12.25 16.15 23.46
N VAL A 163 -11.66 17.32 23.63
CA VAL A 163 -11.74 18.08 24.89
C VAL A 163 -13.18 18.47 25.19
N SER A 164 -13.89 19.04 24.23
CA SER A 164 -15.29 19.45 24.39
C SER A 164 -16.22 18.27 24.66
N GLY A 165 -16.07 17.18 23.91
CA GLY A 165 -16.86 15.97 24.11
C GLY A 165 -16.63 15.34 25.48
N THR A 166 -15.38 15.25 25.92
CA THR A 166 -15.04 14.72 27.25
C THR A 166 -15.58 15.63 28.36
N ALA A 167 -15.46 16.94 28.22
CA ALA A 167 -16.00 17.89 29.22
C ALA A 167 -17.52 17.80 29.38
N LEU A 168 -18.22 17.48 28.30
CA LEU A 168 -19.70 17.34 28.30
C LEU A 168 -20.18 15.94 28.68
N ALA A 169 -19.31 14.96 28.87
CA ALA A 169 -19.68 13.55 29.00
C ALA A 169 -20.70 13.28 30.13
N TYR A 170 -20.58 13.93 31.28
CA TYR A 170 -21.47 13.73 32.41
C TYR A 170 -22.74 14.59 32.37
N SER A 171 -22.64 15.82 31.87
CA SER A 171 -23.76 16.77 31.88
C SER A 171 -24.67 16.70 30.65
N HIS A 172 -24.09 16.38 29.49
CA HIS A 172 -24.79 16.37 28.20
C HIS A 172 -24.34 15.17 27.35
N PRO A 173 -24.69 13.93 27.72
CA PRO A 173 -24.11 12.72 27.11
C PRO A 173 -24.40 12.60 25.60
N VAL A 174 -25.54 13.07 25.13
CA VAL A 174 -25.88 13.03 23.68
C VAL A 174 -24.91 13.93 22.89
N TRP A 175 -24.69 15.16 23.34
CA TRP A 175 -23.73 16.06 22.69
C TRP A 175 -22.30 15.56 22.80
N ALA A 176 -21.94 14.99 23.94
CA ALA A 176 -20.63 14.37 24.13
C ALA A 176 -20.39 13.24 23.11
N THR A 177 -21.38 12.36 22.91
CA THR A 177 -21.29 11.27 21.92
C THR A 177 -21.09 11.81 20.51
N ILE A 178 -21.84 12.84 20.12
CA ILE A 178 -21.70 13.46 18.79
C ILE A 178 -20.30 14.06 18.62
N LEU A 179 -19.83 14.84 19.58
CA LEU A 179 -18.52 15.49 19.49
C LEU A 179 -17.36 14.50 19.50
N LEU A 180 -17.43 13.47 20.34
CA LEU A 180 -16.41 12.40 20.38
C LEU A 180 -16.43 11.57 19.10
N GLY A 181 -17.61 11.23 18.56
CA GLY A 181 -17.73 10.54 17.28
C GLY A 181 -17.12 11.31 16.11
N LEU A 182 -17.43 12.62 16.01
CA LEU A 182 -16.79 13.49 15.02
C LEU A 182 -15.28 13.62 15.26
N GLY A 183 -14.85 13.68 16.52
CA GLY A 183 -13.43 13.71 16.88
C GLY A 183 -12.70 12.45 16.43
N MET A 184 -13.30 11.27 16.63
CA MET A 184 -12.74 9.98 16.17
C MET A 184 -12.62 9.93 14.65
N GLU A 185 -13.66 10.34 13.93
CA GLU A 185 -13.63 10.39 12.47
C GLU A 185 -12.52 11.33 11.97
N GLN A 186 -12.46 12.57 12.47
CA GLN A 186 -11.43 13.52 12.07
C GLN A 186 -10.02 13.08 12.47
N ALA A 187 -9.86 12.39 13.61
CA ALA A 187 -8.58 11.78 13.99
C ALA A 187 -8.17 10.67 13.02
N GLY A 188 -9.13 9.87 12.53
CA GLY A 188 -8.89 8.85 11.51
C GLY A 188 -8.35 9.45 10.22
N TRP A 189 -9.01 10.48 9.67
CA TRP A 189 -8.56 11.18 8.47
C TRP A 189 -7.20 11.86 8.66
N LEU A 190 -6.98 12.51 9.78
CA LEU A 190 -5.69 13.12 10.09
C LEU A 190 -4.56 12.08 10.16
N GLY A 191 -4.82 10.95 10.83
CA GLY A 191 -3.87 9.83 10.90
C GLY A 191 -3.59 9.20 9.53
N HIS A 192 -4.63 9.09 8.69
CA HIS A 192 -4.53 8.61 7.32
C HIS A 192 -3.50 9.41 6.50
N ASP A 193 -3.56 10.71 6.52
CA ASP A 193 -2.63 11.56 5.76
C ASP A 193 -1.17 11.35 6.20
N TYR A 194 -0.95 11.11 7.49
CA TYR A 194 0.40 10.93 8.04
C TYR A 194 0.93 9.49 7.95
N VAL A 195 0.08 8.51 7.70
CA VAL A 195 0.50 7.11 7.48
C VAL A 195 1.44 7.00 6.29
N HIS A 196 1.20 7.77 5.25
CA HIS A 196 2.04 7.81 4.04
C HIS A 196 3.28 8.69 4.18
N GLY A 197 3.30 9.58 5.17
CA GLY A 197 4.38 10.54 5.35
C GLY A 197 5.65 9.93 5.96
N ARG A 198 6.76 10.65 5.85
CA ARG A 198 8.07 10.27 6.39
C ARG A 198 8.59 11.36 7.33
N GLY A 199 9.50 10.95 8.20
CA GLY A 199 10.19 11.85 9.14
C GLY A 199 9.52 11.95 10.52
N PRO A 200 10.19 12.60 11.49
CA PRO A 200 9.77 12.58 12.90
C PRO A 200 8.36 13.15 13.15
N TRP A 201 8.00 14.20 12.43
CA TRP A 201 6.66 14.80 12.53
C TRP A 201 5.57 13.84 12.05
N CYS A 202 5.74 13.23 10.89
CA CYS A 202 4.77 12.24 10.38
C CYS A 202 4.69 11.03 11.31
N SER A 203 5.83 10.60 11.90
CA SER A 203 5.84 9.52 12.88
C SER A 203 5.01 9.87 14.11
N LEU A 204 5.19 11.07 14.68
CA LEU A 204 4.37 11.54 15.80
C LEU A 204 2.89 11.60 15.43
N MET A 205 2.57 12.23 14.30
CA MET A 205 1.20 12.49 13.88
C MET A 205 0.42 11.25 13.48
N ARG A 206 1.09 10.17 13.06
CA ARG A 206 0.40 8.89 12.80
C ARG A 206 0.07 8.13 14.09
N TYR A 207 0.91 8.23 15.14
CA TYR A 207 0.65 7.57 16.41
C TYR A 207 -0.48 8.24 17.19
N MET A 208 -0.51 9.55 17.23
CA MET A 208 -1.47 10.28 18.04
C MET A 208 -2.94 10.00 17.67
N PRO A 209 -3.36 10.16 16.40
CA PRO A 209 -4.75 9.87 16.02
C PRO A 209 -5.10 8.39 16.14
N THR A 210 -4.17 7.48 15.85
CA THR A 210 -4.45 6.04 15.94
C THR A 210 -4.61 5.59 17.39
N ILE A 211 -3.87 6.15 18.32
CA ILE A 211 -4.08 5.92 19.77
C ILE A 211 -5.47 6.41 20.20
N LEU A 212 -5.90 7.58 19.75
CA LEU A 212 -7.23 8.12 20.03
C LEU A 212 -8.35 7.21 19.51
N ASN A 213 -8.14 6.56 18.38
CA ASN A 213 -9.09 5.64 17.75
C ASN A 213 -8.93 4.18 18.25
N GLY A 214 -7.92 3.89 19.07
CA GLY A 214 -7.75 2.58 19.72
C GLY A 214 -7.24 1.47 18.81
N HIS A 215 -6.51 1.75 17.71
CA HIS A 215 -5.93 0.72 16.85
C HIS A 215 -4.41 0.86 16.71
N SER A 216 -3.75 -0.23 16.25
CA SER A 216 -2.30 -0.24 16.04
C SER A 216 -1.91 0.51 14.77
N VAL A 217 -0.88 1.36 14.89
CA VAL A 217 -0.29 2.08 13.76
C VAL A 217 0.30 1.09 12.75
N GLU A 218 1.02 0.09 13.22
CA GLU A 218 1.71 -0.89 12.37
C GLU A 218 0.70 -1.72 11.58
N TRP A 219 -0.36 -2.18 12.25
CA TRP A 219 -1.44 -2.90 11.58
C TRP A 219 -2.10 -2.05 10.50
N TRP A 220 -2.45 -0.81 10.83
CA TRP A 220 -3.09 0.09 9.86
C TRP A 220 -2.16 0.43 8.69
N MET A 221 -0.90 0.76 8.96
CA MET A 221 0.08 1.03 7.90
C MET A 221 0.23 -0.15 6.93
N GLN A 222 0.25 -1.37 7.42
CA GLN A 222 0.39 -2.55 6.58
C GLN A 222 -0.86 -2.77 5.73
N LYS A 223 -2.03 -2.76 6.36
CA LYS A 223 -3.33 -2.90 5.68
C LYS A 223 -3.52 -1.83 4.61
N HIS A 224 -3.28 -0.58 4.98
CA HIS A 224 -3.51 0.58 4.15
C HIS A 224 -2.49 0.71 3.00
N SER A 225 -1.25 0.30 3.22
CA SER A 225 -0.26 0.21 2.14
C SER A 225 -0.63 -0.87 1.10
N MET A 226 -1.26 -1.98 1.53
CA MET A 226 -1.81 -2.98 0.61
C MET A 226 -2.94 -2.40 -0.21
N HIS A 227 -3.89 -1.69 0.42
CA HIS A 227 -4.97 -1.02 -0.28
C HIS A 227 -4.45 -0.06 -1.36
N HIS A 228 -3.52 0.83 -1.04
CA HIS A 228 -2.95 1.76 -2.02
C HIS A 228 -2.13 1.09 -3.12
N SER A 229 -1.55 -0.06 -2.84
CA SER A 229 -0.75 -0.80 -3.83
C SER A 229 -1.59 -1.65 -4.78
N PHE A 230 -2.76 -2.09 -4.34
CA PHE A 230 -3.61 -3.07 -5.03
C PHE A 230 -5.09 -2.68 -4.93
N THR A 231 -5.39 -1.40 -5.04
CA THR A 231 -6.75 -0.84 -4.90
C THR A 231 -7.74 -1.60 -5.79
N ASN A 232 -8.79 -2.14 -5.18
CA ASN A 232 -9.84 -2.95 -5.80
C ASN A 232 -9.37 -4.30 -6.40
N GLU A 233 -8.17 -4.76 -6.08
CA GLU A 233 -7.71 -6.08 -6.50
C GLU A 233 -8.22 -7.15 -5.52
N GLU A 234 -9.04 -8.05 -6.02
CA GLU A 234 -9.61 -9.15 -5.24
C GLU A 234 -8.51 -10.01 -4.59
N HIS A 235 -8.65 -10.34 -3.33
CA HIS A 235 -7.71 -11.08 -2.46
C HIS A 235 -6.42 -10.34 -2.06
N LEU A 236 -6.18 -9.12 -2.53
CA LEU A 236 -5.02 -8.31 -2.14
C LEU A 236 -5.42 -7.04 -1.40
N ASP A 237 -6.53 -6.42 -1.80
CA ASP A 237 -7.07 -5.24 -1.15
C ASP A 237 -7.95 -5.61 0.05
N ASN A 238 -7.39 -5.49 1.23
CA ASN A 238 -8.10 -5.82 2.47
C ASN A 238 -9.24 -4.82 2.81
N ASP A 239 -9.31 -3.68 2.13
CA ASP A 239 -10.37 -2.69 2.37
C ASP A 239 -11.66 -3.02 1.62
N VAL A 240 -11.57 -3.80 0.53
CA VAL A 240 -12.76 -4.31 -0.19
C VAL A 240 -13.20 -5.70 0.25
N MET A 241 -12.38 -6.40 1.04
CA MET A 241 -12.68 -7.75 1.55
C MET A 241 -13.34 -7.68 2.93
N MET A 242 -14.42 -6.94 3.05
CA MET A 242 -15.14 -6.76 4.32
C MET A 242 -16.44 -7.58 4.38
N GLU A 243 -16.38 -8.84 3.97
CA GLU A 243 -17.50 -9.76 4.18
C GLU A 243 -17.88 -9.87 5.68
N PRO A 244 -19.13 -9.90 6.05
CA PRO A 244 -20.33 -9.99 5.22
C PRO A 244 -20.98 -8.63 4.86
N PHE A 245 -20.28 -7.53 4.97
CA PHE A 245 -20.85 -6.20 4.82
C PHE A 245 -20.89 -5.69 3.37
N PHE A 246 -20.16 -6.37 2.46
CA PHE A 246 -20.15 -6.09 1.03
C PHE A 246 -20.16 -7.38 0.21
#